data_e871b952c9ef933655632b1b1873e28e
#
_entry.id   e871b952c9ef933655632b1b1873e28e
#
_cell.length_a   1.000
_cell.length_b   1.000
_cell.length_c   1.000
_cell.angle_alpha   90.00
_cell.angle_beta   90.00
_cell.angle_gamma   90.00
#
_symmetry.space_group_name_H-M   'P 1'
#
loop_
_entity.id
_entity.type
_entity.pdbx_description
1 polymer ?
#
loop_
_entity_poly.entity_id
_entity_poly.type
_entity_poly.pdbx_seq_one_letter_code
_entity_poly.pdbx_strand_id
1 'polypeptide(L)'
;TGCVGQIKVIGVQKYKSGVRVSILCGRRALEYENALFDQAKAAGQALSVPTEELSGAVERMIGERDRLRAQSDALGMRIFELMAQKEMEKEIRVVACDALPASQARKAAGQLAEGAKLALVLIPREDGWNFALSSETEDVRPVTKALCAAFGGKGGGPKDMTQGVLSSGTE
;
A
#
# COMPACT_ATOMS: atom_id res chain seq x y z
N THR A 1 42.52 16.42 -28.11
CA THR A 1 41.08 16.28 -27.75
C THR A 1 40.39 15.19 -28.53
N GLY A 2 40.82 14.83 -29.77
CA GLY A 2 40.23 13.75 -30.54
C GLY A 2 40.35 12.34 -29.95
N CYS A 3 41.23 12.13 -28.97
CA CYS A 3 41.43 10.82 -28.32
C CYS A 3 40.47 10.53 -27.16
N VAL A 4 39.66 11.47 -26.72
CA VAL A 4 38.76 11.27 -25.57
C VAL A 4 37.51 10.49 -25.95
N GLY A 5 37.10 10.56 -27.21
CA GLY A 5 35.89 9.91 -27.70
C GLY A 5 34.62 10.52 -27.13
N GLN A 6 33.58 9.71 -27.00
CA GLN A 6 32.28 10.15 -26.49
C GLN A 6 32.37 10.55 -25.03
N ILE A 7 31.62 11.60 -24.64
CA ILE A 7 31.48 12.04 -23.25
C ILE A 7 29.99 11.97 -22.91
N LYS A 8 29.65 11.21 -21.81
CA LYS A 8 28.31 11.09 -21.29
C LYS A 8 28.23 11.69 -19.89
N VAL A 9 27.31 12.62 -19.67
CA VAL A 9 26.96 13.12 -18.34
C VAL A 9 25.97 12.12 -17.71
N ILE A 10 26.35 11.54 -16.58
CA ILE A 10 25.55 10.53 -15.87
C ILE A 10 24.91 11.05 -14.58
N GLY A 11 25.30 12.24 -14.15
CA GLY A 11 24.69 12.84 -12.96
C GLY A 11 25.14 14.28 -12.76
N VAL A 12 24.24 15.08 -12.18
CA VAL A 12 24.51 16.46 -11.74
C VAL A 12 23.95 16.62 -10.33
N GLN A 13 24.78 17.04 -9.38
CA GLN A 13 24.40 17.22 -7.98
C GLN A 13 24.81 18.60 -7.49
N LYS A 14 23.98 19.24 -6.69
CA LYS A 14 24.35 20.47 -6.00
C LYS A 14 25.50 20.18 -5.00
N TYR A 15 26.55 21.00 -5.05
CA TYR A 15 27.70 20.84 -4.16
C TYR A 15 28.23 22.21 -3.73
N LYS A 16 28.08 22.53 -2.44
CA LYS A 16 28.46 23.86 -1.88
C LYS A 16 27.85 25.00 -2.68
N SER A 17 28.70 25.90 -3.22
CA SER A 17 28.28 27.03 -4.08
C SER A 17 28.23 26.70 -5.58
N GLY A 18 28.48 25.45 -5.97
CA GLY A 18 28.52 25.01 -7.36
C GLY A 18 27.76 23.70 -7.60
N VAL A 19 28.16 23.01 -8.65
CA VAL A 19 27.61 21.70 -9.03
C VAL A 19 28.74 20.69 -9.22
N ARG A 20 28.47 19.45 -8.82
CA ARG A 20 29.30 18.29 -9.14
C ARG A 20 28.69 17.58 -10.33
N VAL A 21 29.45 17.43 -11.39
CA VAL A 21 29.05 16.70 -12.60
C VAL A 21 29.82 15.41 -12.66
N SER A 22 29.11 14.29 -12.78
CA SER A 22 29.68 12.96 -13.00
C SER A 22 29.63 12.65 -14.48
N ILE A 23 30.76 12.28 -15.07
CA ILE A 23 30.89 11.99 -16.49
C ILE A 23 31.58 10.65 -16.73
N LEU A 24 31.22 10.01 -17.83
CA LEU A 24 31.94 8.89 -18.41
C LEU A 24 32.52 9.33 -19.78
N CYS A 25 33.71 8.83 -20.10
CA CYS A 25 34.38 9.19 -21.35
C CYS A 25 34.84 7.93 -22.11
N GLY A 26 34.88 8.05 -23.44
CA GLY A 26 35.38 7.03 -24.35
C GLY A 26 34.68 5.67 -24.17
N ARG A 27 35.48 4.60 -24.11
CA ARG A 27 34.95 3.22 -24.01
C ARG A 27 33.97 3.04 -22.84
N ARG A 28 34.22 3.62 -21.68
CA ARG A 28 33.33 3.54 -20.51
C ARG A 28 31.96 4.16 -20.76
N ALA A 29 31.89 5.24 -21.56
CA ALA A 29 30.61 5.85 -21.93
C ALA A 29 29.82 4.93 -22.87
N LEU A 30 30.48 4.31 -23.85
CA LEU A 30 29.86 3.35 -24.77
C LEU A 30 29.37 2.09 -24.04
N GLU A 31 30.18 1.52 -23.16
CA GLU A 31 29.80 0.33 -22.35
C GLU A 31 28.58 0.63 -21.49
N TYR A 32 28.51 1.83 -20.89
CA TYR A 32 27.37 2.26 -20.09
C TYR A 32 26.09 2.40 -20.93
N GLU A 33 26.18 3.01 -22.13
CA GLU A 33 25.04 3.16 -23.03
C GLU A 33 24.54 1.81 -23.55
N ASN A 34 25.44 0.90 -23.92
CA ASN A 34 25.08 -0.46 -24.33
C ASN A 34 24.37 -1.21 -23.22
N ALA A 35 24.86 -1.13 -21.97
CA ALA A 35 24.22 -1.76 -20.83
C ALA A 35 22.80 -1.21 -20.57
N LEU A 36 22.61 0.09 -20.69
CA LEU A 36 21.27 0.71 -20.58
C LEU A 36 20.34 0.27 -21.71
N PHE A 37 20.85 0.22 -22.94
CA PHE A 37 20.08 -0.26 -24.10
C PHE A 37 19.65 -1.72 -23.92
N ASP A 38 20.56 -2.59 -23.47
CA ASP A 38 20.24 -4.00 -23.22
C ASP A 38 19.16 -4.15 -22.11
N GLN A 39 19.24 -3.36 -21.04
CA GLN A 39 18.21 -3.33 -20.02
C GLN A 39 16.85 -2.85 -20.57
N ALA A 40 16.85 -1.78 -21.35
CA ALA A 40 15.62 -1.27 -21.98
C ALA A 40 15.03 -2.30 -22.96
N LYS A 41 15.85 -2.98 -23.73
CA LYS A 41 15.45 -4.05 -24.64
C LYS A 41 14.84 -5.24 -23.87
N ALA A 42 15.47 -5.68 -22.78
CA ALA A 42 14.94 -6.74 -21.94
C ALA A 42 13.59 -6.37 -21.31
N ALA A 43 13.44 -5.13 -20.84
CA ALA A 43 12.17 -4.64 -20.32
C ALA A 43 11.08 -4.56 -21.42
N GLY A 44 11.43 -4.10 -22.63
CA GLY A 44 10.52 -4.09 -23.77
C GLY A 44 10.06 -5.51 -24.15
N GLN A 45 10.97 -6.47 -24.16
CA GLN A 45 10.65 -7.89 -24.39
C GLN A 45 9.69 -8.43 -23.35
N ALA A 46 9.92 -8.15 -22.05
CA ALA A 46 9.06 -8.58 -20.97
C ALA A 46 7.63 -8.01 -21.09
N LEU A 47 7.51 -6.78 -21.60
CA LEU A 47 6.22 -6.11 -21.83
C LEU A 47 5.65 -6.34 -23.24
N SER A 48 6.36 -7.08 -24.10
CA SER A 48 5.98 -7.32 -25.50
C SER A 48 5.77 -6.03 -26.31
N VAL A 49 6.60 -5.03 -26.08
CA VAL A 49 6.57 -3.73 -26.79
C VAL A 49 7.96 -3.35 -27.31
N PRO A 50 8.04 -2.54 -28.38
CA PRO A 50 9.30 -1.93 -28.84
C PRO A 50 9.91 -1.07 -27.71
N THR A 51 11.24 -0.94 -27.75
CA THR A 51 11.99 -0.15 -26.74
C THR A 51 11.54 1.31 -26.69
N GLU A 52 11.17 1.86 -27.83
CA GLU A 52 10.71 3.25 -28.00
C GLU A 52 9.34 3.49 -27.32
N GLU A 53 8.53 2.45 -27.16
CA GLU A 53 7.21 2.51 -26.53
C GLU A 53 7.22 2.13 -25.04
N LEU A 54 8.39 1.84 -24.49
CA LEU A 54 8.54 1.32 -23.13
C LEU A 54 7.91 2.25 -22.07
N SER A 55 8.14 3.57 -22.18
CA SER A 55 7.56 4.52 -21.22
C SER A 55 6.04 4.50 -21.24
N GLY A 56 5.44 4.51 -22.44
CA GLY A 56 3.98 4.42 -22.58
C GLY A 56 3.40 3.08 -22.11
N ALA A 57 4.15 1.98 -22.27
CA ALA A 57 3.73 0.67 -21.74
C ALA A 57 3.74 0.65 -20.21
N VAL A 58 4.75 1.23 -19.58
CA VAL A 58 4.83 1.35 -18.11
C VAL A 58 3.69 2.23 -17.58
N GLU A 59 3.40 3.36 -18.23
CA GLU A 59 2.29 4.23 -17.84
C GLU A 59 0.93 3.51 -17.92
N ARG A 60 0.70 2.76 -19.00
CA ARG A 60 -0.51 1.93 -19.15
C ARG A 60 -0.61 0.88 -18.03
N MET A 61 0.49 0.17 -17.72
CA MET A 61 0.52 -0.81 -16.63
C MET A 61 0.20 -0.18 -15.26
N ILE A 62 0.76 1.00 -14.99
CA ILE A 62 0.47 1.73 -13.74
C ILE A 62 -1.01 2.09 -13.69
N GLY A 63 -1.57 2.62 -14.76
CA GLY A 63 -2.99 2.97 -14.84
C GLY A 63 -3.91 1.75 -14.69
N GLU A 64 -3.57 0.63 -15.32
CA GLU A 64 -4.33 -0.61 -15.20
C GLU A 64 -4.26 -1.19 -13.78
N ARG A 65 -3.07 -1.22 -13.18
CA ARG A 65 -2.89 -1.62 -11.78
C ARG A 65 -3.77 -0.80 -10.84
N ASP A 66 -3.76 0.53 -11.00
CA ASP A 66 -4.53 1.43 -10.14
C ASP A 66 -6.04 1.25 -10.33
N ARG A 67 -6.48 1.03 -11.57
CA ARG A 67 -7.87 0.69 -11.88
C ARG A 67 -8.30 -0.63 -11.25
N LEU A 68 -7.49 -1.69 -11.41
CA LEU A 68 -7.79 -3.00 -10.84
C LEU A 68 -7.80 -2.95 -9.31
N ARG A 69 -6.90 -2.19 -8.71
CA ARG A 69 -6.87 -1.96 -7.26
C ARG A 69 -8.13 -1.26 -6.77
N ALA A 70 -8.56 -0.20 -7.45
CA ALA A 70 -9.79 0.50 -7.10
C ALA A 70 -11.04 -0.40 -7.25
N GLN A 71 -11.08 -1.26 -8.27
CA GLN A 71 -12.16 -2.24 -8.44
C GLN A 71 -12.15 -3.29 -7.32
N SER A 72 -10.97 -3.81 -6.97
CA SER A 72 -10.82 -4.75 -5.85
C SER A 72 -11.26 -4.14 -4.53
N ASP A 73 -10.85 -2.90 -4.25
CA ASP A 73 -11.24 -2.17 -3.05
C ASP A 73 -12.77 -1.95 -2.99
N ALA A 74 -13.39 -1.61 -4.12
CA ALA A 74 -14.84 -1.43 -4.20
C ALA A 74 -15.62 -2.74 -3.97
N LEU A 75 -15.13 -3.84 -4.54
CA LEU A 75 -15.72 -5.17 -4.33
C LEU A 75 -15.57 -5.61 -2.89
N GLY A 76 -14.39 -5.40 -2.28
CA GLY A 76 -14.15 -5.70 -0.87
C GLY A 76 -15.09 -4.94 0.07
N MET A 77 -15.30 -3.65 -0.20
CA MET A 77 -16.29 -2.85 0.55
C MET A 77 -17.73 -3.37 0.34
N ARG A 78 -18.08 -3.79 -0.85
CA ARG A 78 -19.41 -4.35 -1.11
C ARG A 78 -19.66 -5.67 -0.38
N ILE A 79 -18.65 -6.54 -0.33
CA ILE A 79 -18.71 -7.78 0.46
C ILE A 79 -18.85 -7.44 1.95
N PHE A 80 -18.05 -6.49 2.45
CA PHE A 80 -18.14 -6.03 3.84
C PHE A 80 -19.55 -5.52 4.17
N GLU A 81 -20.15 -4.68 3.35
CA GLU A 81 -21.51 -4.15 3.54
C GLU A 81 -22.55 -5.27 3.66
N LEU A 82 -22.47 -6.29 2.81
CA LEU A 82 -23.36 -7.44 2.85
C LEU A 82 -23.18 -8.27 4.15
N MET A 83 -21.94 -8.41 4.62
CA MET A 83 -21.65 -9.08 5.89
C MET A 83 -22.14 -8.25 7.07
N ALA A 84 -21.94 -6.94 7.03
CA ALA A 84 -22.35 -6.01 8.07
C ALA A 84 -23.87 -5.97 8.28
N GLN A 85 -24.67 -6.19 7.22
CA GLN A 85 -26.14 -6.20 7.33
C GLN A 85 -26.66 -7.15 8.41
N LYS A 86 -25.99 -8.29 8.63
CA LYS A 86 -26.37 -9.28 9.66
C LYS A 86 -26.09 -8.79 11.08
N GLU A 87 -25.25 -7.81 11.24
CA GLU A 87 -24.81 -7.26 12.54
C GLU A 87 -25.54 -5.97 12.90
N MET A 88 -26.29 -5.36 11.98
CA MET A 88 -26.88 -4.01 12.16
C MET A 88 -27.85 -3.86 13.32
N GLU A 89 -28.48 -4.95 13.77
CA GLU A 89 -29.41 -4.92 14.92
C GLU A 89 -28.72 -5.01 16.28
N LYS A 90 -27.40 -5.27 16.30
CA LYS A 90 -26.64 -5.46 17.53
C LYS A 90 -26.06 -4.13 18.04
N GLU A 91 -25.97 -3.98 19.36
CA GLU A 91 -25.27 -2.86 19.99
C GLU A 91 -23.75 -2.95 19.81
N ILE A 92 -23.21 -4.17 19.83
CA ILE A 92 -21.80 -4.45 19.56
C ILE A 92 -21.73 -5.23 18.25
N ARG A 93 -21.08 -4.64 17.27
CA ARG A 93 -20.98 -5.20 15.92
C ARG A 93 -19.56 -5.65 15.64
N VAL A 94 -19.42 -6.90 15.19
CA VAL A 94 -18.12 -7.48 14.86
C VAL A 94 -18.20 -8.12 13.48
N VAL A 95 -17.36 -7.65 12.56
CA VAL A 95 -17.28 -8.19 11.21
C VAL A 95 -15.84 -8.58 10.90
N ALA A 96 -15.61 -9.85 10.57
CA ALA A 96 -14.37 -10.33 10.02
C ALA A 96 -14.51 -10.47 8.49
N CYS A 97 -13.71 -9.77 7.71
CA CYS A 97 -13.80 -9.73 6.26
C CYS A 97 -12.41 -9.81 5.61
N ASP A 98 -12.13 -10.91 4.92
CA ASP A 98 -10.88 -11.15 4.20
C ASP A 98 -10.80 -10.41 2.86
N ALA A 99 -11.94 -10.10 2.27
CA ALA A 99 -12.02 -9.35 1.02
C ALA A 99 -11.75 -7.83 1.21
N LEU A 100 -11.83 -7.32 2.46
CA LEU A 100 -11.65 -5.91 2.74
C LEU A 100 -10.15 -5.56 2.85
N PRO A 101 -9.63 -4.62 2.05
CA PRO A 101 -8.24 -4.20 2.19
C PRO A 101 -8.01 -3.43 3.50
N ALA A 102 -6.84 -3.62 4.12
CA ALA A 102 -6.49 -2.97 5.38
C ALA A 102 -6.58 -1.43 5.33
N SER A 103 -6.36 -0.83 4.16
CA SER A 103 -6.53 0.61 3.93
C SER A 103 -7.96 1.11 4.14
N GLN A 104 -8.96 0.25 3.99
CA GLN A 104 -10.38 0.56 4.15
C GLN A 104 -10.92 0.23 5.55
N ALA A 105 -10.13 -0.41 6.41
CA ALA A 105 -10.56 -0.85 7.74
C ALA A 105 -11.19 0.28 8.59
N ARG A 106 -10.58 1.46 8.58
CA ARG A 106 -11.09 2.62 9.34
C ARG A 106 -12.43 3.10 8.83
N LYS A 107 -12.58 3.20 7.50
CA LYS A 107 -13.83 3.62 6.87
C LYS A 107 -14.94 2.62 7.17
N ALA A 108 -14.63 1.33 7.04
CA ALA A 108 -15.55 0.24 7.33
C ALA A 108 -15.98 0.23 8.82
N ALA A 109 -15.04 0.44 9.75
CA ALA A 109 -15.35 0.51 11.17
C ALA A 109 -16.22 1.73 11.52
N GLY A 110 -15.96 2.88 10.91
CA GLY A 110 -16.81 4.07 11.06
C GLY A 110 -18.25 3.83 10.59
N GLN A 111 -18.43 3.27 9.40
CA GLN A 111 -19.75 2.92 8.87
C GLN A 111 -20.48 1.88 9.75
N LEU A 112 -19.74 0.88 10.24
CA LEU A 112 -20.31 -0.15 11.12
C LEU A 112 -20.71 0.40 12.49
N ALA A 113 -20.07 1.51 12.94
CA ALA A 113 -20.34 2.15 14.23
C ALA A 113 -21.58 3.03 14.22
N GLU A 114 -22.11 3.40 13.06
CA GLU A 114 -23.31 4.23 12.97
C GLU A 114 -24.49 3.60 13.67
N GLY A 115 -24.95 4.23 14.76
CA GLY A 115 -26.03 3.71 15.61
C GLY A 115 -25.67 2.46 16.42
N ALA A 116 -24.39 2.11 16.56
CA ALA A 116 -23.91 1.05 17.42
C ALA A 116 -23.13 1.65 18.62
N LYS A 117 -23.11 0.90 19.71
CA LYS A 117 -22.28 1.22 20.87
C LYS A 117 -20.81 0.99 20.60
N LEU A 118 -20.49 -0.07 19.85
CA LEU A 118 -19.13 -0.46 19.50
C LEU A 118 -19.11 -1.23 18.19
N ALA A 119 -18.14 -0.93 17.34
CA ALA A 119 -17.93 -1.64 16.08
C ALA A 119 -16.47 -2.09 15.94
N LEU A 120 -16.26 -3.36 15.65
CA LEU A 120 -14.97 -3.99 15.44
C LEU A 120 -14.93 -4.60 14.04
N VAL A 121 -13.96 -4.19 13.24
CA VAL A 121 -13.64 -4.80 11.94
C VAL A 121 -12.33 -5.53 12.06
N LEU A 122 -12.32 -6.79 11.63
CA LEU A 122 -11.16 -7.67 11.61
C LEU A 122 -10.82 -8.04 10.16
N ILE A 123 -9.56 -7.94 9.80
CA ILE A 123 -9.06 -8.28 8.47
C ILE A 123 -7.89 -9.25 8.65
N PRO A 124 -7.99 -10.49 8.14
CA PRO A 124 -6.93 -11.48 8.32
C PRO A 124 -5.64 -11.06 7.61
N ARG A 125 -4.52 -11.48 8.16
CA ARG A 125 -3.17 -11.38 7.59
C ARG A 125 -2.41 -12.69 7.90
N GLU A 126 -1.25 -12.88 7.27
CA GLU A 126 -0.45 -14.11 7.45
C GLU A 126 -0.17 -14.44 8.93
N ASP A 127 0.17 -13.43 9.74
CA ASP A 127 0.56 -13.61 11.16
C ASP A 127 -0.51 -13.10 12.15
N GLY A 128 -1.77 -13.07 11.78
CA GLY A 128 -2.83 -12.60 12.67
C GLY A 128 -3.89 -11.74 12.01
N TRP A 129 -4.24 -10.61 12.64
CA TRP A 129 -5.34 -9.76 12.21
C TRP A 129 -4.96 -8.29 12.21
N ASN A 130 -5.36 -7.55 11.19
CA ASN A 130 -5.52 -6.12 11.32
C ASN A 130 -6.90 -5.85 11.93
N PHE A 131 -7.00 -4.88 12.81
CA PHE A 131 -8.28 -4.48 13.37
C PHE A 131 -8.50 -2.97 13.27
N ALA A 132 -9.75 -2.58 13.19
CA ALA A 132 -10.22 -1.22 13.42
C ALA A 132 -11.42 -1.27 14.35
N LEU A 133 -11.37 -0.48 15.41
CA LEU A 133 -12.40 -0.37 16.43
C LEU A 133 -12.93 1.05 16.44
N SER A 134 -14.25 1.23 16.38
CA SER A 134 -14.89 2.55 16.36
C SER A 134 -16.11 2.58 17.26
N SER A 135 -16.39 3.76 17.80
CA SER A 135 -17.61 4.08 18.56
C SER A 135 -17.93 5.57 18.42
N GLU A 136 -19.20 5.89 18.30
CA GLU A 136 -19.67 7.29 18.33
C GLU A 136 -19.84 7.84 19.76
N THR A 137 -20.04 6.95 20.73
CA THR A 137 -20.43 7.33 22.11
C THR A 137 -19.39 6.99 23.16
N GLU A 138 -18.60 5.94 22.96
CA GLU A 138 -17.69 5.38 23.96
C GLU A 138 -16.22 5.67 23.63
N ASP A 139 -15.37 5.69 24.65
CA ASP A 139 -13.91 5.72 24.46
C ASP A 139 -13.40 4.31 24.15
N VAL A 140 -12.96 4.08 22.92
CA VAL A 140 -12.50 2.77 22.45
C VAL A 140 -11.08 2.39 22.90
N ARG A 141 -10.30 3.31 23.49
CA ARG A 141 -8.91 3.07 23.91
C ARG A 141 -8.78 2.00 25.00
N PRO A 142 -9.64 1.97 26.04
CA PRO A 142 -9.59 0.90 27.04
C PRO A 142 -9.87 -0.48 26.42
N VAL A 143 -10.85 -0.55 25.51
CA VAL A 143 -11.20 -1.79 24.80
C VAL A 143 -10.03 -2.25 23.92
N THR A 144 -9.38 -1.33 23.22
CA THR A 144 -8.19 -1.62 22.42
C THR A 144 -7.05 -2.19 23.26
N LYS A 145 -6.79 -1.62 24.46
CA LYS A 145 -5.78 -2.15 25.38
C LYS A 145 -6.10 -3.56 25.85
N ALA A 146 -7.37 -3.81 26.20
CA ALA A 146 -7.83 -5.14 26.61
C ALA A 146 -7.70 -6.15 25.46
N LEU A 147 -8.08 -5.75 24.24
CA LEU A 147 -7.97 -6.59 23.05
C LEU A 147 -6.50 -6.96 22.76
N CYS A 148 -5.60 -5.97 22.77
CA CYS A 148 -4.18 -6.22 22.57
C CYS A 148 -3.53 -7.05 23.69
N ALA A 149 -4.01 -6.93 24.92
CA ALA A 149 -3.53 -7.74 26.05
C ALA A 149 -4.01 -9.20 25.95
N ALA A 150 -5.25 -9.42 25.51
CA ALA A 150 -5.85 -10.75 25.40
C ALA A 150 -5.29 -11.57 24.22
N PHE A 151 -5.11 -10.93 23.07
CA PHE A 151 -4.72 -11.62 21.83
C PHE A 151 -3.26 -11.37 21.41
N GLY A 152 -2.52 -10.59 22.19
CA GLY A 152 -1.22 -10.11 21.78
C GLY A 152 -1.34 -9.11 20.61
N GLY A 153 -0.56 -8.08 20.61
CA GLY A 153 -0.61 -7.14 19.50
C GLY A 153 -0.32 -5.71 19.90
N LYS A 154 -0.55 -4.80 18.97
CA LYS A 154 -0.34 -3.36 19.17
C LYS A 154 -1.43 -2.58 18.44
N GLY A 155 -1.95 -1.55 19.09
CA GLY A 155 -2.95 -0.68 18.50
C GLY A 155 -3.07 0.63 19.24
N GLY A 156 -3.73 1.59 18.62
CA GLY A 156 -3.97 2.90 19.21
C GLY A 156 -4.68 3.83 18.24
N GLY A 157 -5.03 5.00 18.74
CA GLY A 157 -5.74 6.02 17.99
C GLY A 157 -6.45 7.01 18.91
N PRO A 158 -7.28 7.89 18.35
CA PRO A 158 -8.14 8.80 19.10
C PRO A 158 -9.22 8.03 19.88
N LYS A 159 -9.99 8.74 20.73
CA LYS A 159 -10.98 8.14 21.63
C LYS A 159 -12.12 7.42 20.91
N ASP A 160 -12.48 7.89 19.74
CA ASP A 160 -13.60 7.46 18.90
C ASP A 160 -13.21 6.35 17.91
N MET A 161 -11.89 6.20 17.61
CA MET A 161 -11.41 5.21 16.66
C MET A 161 -9.98 4.78 16.94
N THR A 162 -9.75 3.48 17.02
CA THR A 162 -8.43 2.89 17.13
C THR A 162 -8.21 1.85 16.04
N GLN A 163 -6.97 1.59 15.72
CA GLN A 163 -6.59 0.54 14.79
C GLN A 163 -5.28 -0.10 15.23
N GLY A 164 -5.01 -1.28 14.73
CA GLY A 164 -3.78 -1.99 15.07
C GLY A 164 -3.71 -3.37 14.46
N VAL A 165 -2.83 -4.15 15.04
CA VAL A 165 -2.62 -5.55 14.68
C VAL A 165 -2.76 -6.43 15.93
N LEU A 166 -3.35 -7.60 15.74
CA LEU A 166 -3.40 -8.67 16.73
C LEU A 166 -2.56 -9.84 16.20
N SER A 167 -1.85 -10.51 17.07
CA SER A 167 -1.21 -11.76 16.72
C SER A 167 -2.28 -12.85 16.53
N SER A 168 -2.01 -13.85 15.70
CA SER A 168 -2.85 -15.05 15.68
C SER A 168 -2.73 -15.69 17.05
N GLY A 169 -3.80 -15.62 17.84
CA GLY A 169 -3.90 -16.42 19.05
C GLY A 169 -3.68 -17.86 18.64
N THR A 170 -2.60 -18.45 19.11
CA THR A 170 -2.38 -19.88 19.00
C THR A 170 -3.44 -20.56 19.87
N GLU A 171 -4.31 -21.38 19.24
CA GLU A 171 -5.37 -22.26 19.76
C GLU A 171 -6.72 -21.62 20.07
#